data_7b3bb5b9d17a8b7ef22421eb778d0c7d
#
_entry.id   7b3bb5b9d17a8b7ef22421eb778d0c7d
#
_cell.length_a   1.000
_cell.length_b   1.000
_cell.length_c   1.000
_cell.angle_alpha   90.00
_cell.angle_beta   90.00
_cell.angle_gamma   90.00
#
_symmetry.space_group_name_H-M   'P 1'
#
loop_
_entity.id
_entity.type
_entity.pdbx_description
1 polymer ?
#
loop_
_entity_poly.entity_id
_entity_poly.type
_entity_poly.pdbx_seq_one_letter_code
_entity_poly.pdbx_strand_id
1 'polypeptide(L)'
;MLLCSSAGNDILYDESQIEQGRNFNNKVWNAFRLVTGWTVDAAAQQPEASAVAVKWFDNKLSLVIETVNDHFSKFRISDALMAIYKFFWDDFCAWYLEAVKPAYGAGIDKTTYDATIGFFDALLKMIHPIMPFITEELWQNMAERKAGETIMNQRYPQAKPYDAEFIAAFEMACEAVAGVRNIRQSKNLSPRESLDLKIKGAFPAELLPVVVKLANVTVGEAEGDMSTAQRFMVRTVEMFVPLTGLINVEEEIAKLEAELAYQQKFLDSVRKKLSNERFVANAPEAVVAVERKKEADSLSKIESITASLNALKNN
;
A
#
# COMPACT_ATOMS: atom_id res chain seq x y z
N MET A 1 11.66 -6.17 -18.85
CA MET A 1 10.72 -6.70 -19.85
C MET A 1 10.99 -8.17 -20.19
N LEU A 2 12.08 -8.53 -20.88
CA LEU A 2 12.36 -9.92 -21.31
C LEU A 2 12.30 -10.94 -20.17
N LEU A 3 12.82 -10.58 -19.00
CA LEU A 3 12.87 -11.46 -17.82
C LEU A 3 11.52 -11.57 -17.07
N CYS A 4 10.55 -10.70 -17.37
CA CYS A 4 9.20 -10.78 -16.77
C CYS A 4 8.27 -11.73 -17.56
N SER A 5 8.70 -12.16 -18.74
CA SER A 5 7.92 -13.09 -19.58
C SER A 5 8.22 -14.53 -19.21
N SER A 6 7.21 -15.38 -19.23
CA SER A 6 7.39 -16.81 -18.97
C SER A 6 8.32 -17.47 -20.01
N ALA A 7 9.28 -18.26 -19.56
CA ALA A 7 10.13 -19.03 -20.44
C ALA A 7 9.30 -20.01 -21.28
N GLY A 8 9.61 -20.14 -22.58
CA GLY A 8 8.96 -21.09 -23.49
C GLY A 8 7.76 -20.54 -24.26
N ASN A 9 7.36 -19.30 -24.02
CA ASN A 9 6.32 -18.61 -24.81
C ASN A 9 6.96 -17.53 -25.72
N ASP A 10 6.30 -17.20 -26.82
CA ASP A 10 6.68 -16.06 -27.63
C ASP A 10 6.53 -14.76 -26.83
N ILE A 11 7.55 -13.92 -26.92
CA ILE A 11 7.53 -12.61 -26.25
C ILE A 11 6.89 -11.61 -27.19
N LEU A 12 5.66 -11.22 -26.87
CA LEU A 12 5.00 -10.11 -27.55
C LEU A 12 5.60 -8.78 -27.12
N TYR A 13 5.89 -7.91 -28.08
CA TYR A 13 6.31 -6.55 -27.78
C TYR A 13 5.15 -5.80 -27.10
N ASP A 14 5.39 -5.32 -25.89
CA ASP A 14 4.45 -4.53 -25.11
C ASP A 14 5.14 -3.30 -24.54
N GLU A 15 4.75 -2.13 -25.02
CA GLU A 15 5.32 -0.85 -24.61
C GLU A 15 5.08 -0.57 -23.12
N SER A 16 3.95 -1.03 -22.58
CA SER A 16 3.62 -0.85 -21.16
C SER A 16 4.62 -1.55 -20.23
N GLN A 17 5.13 -2.71 -20.63
CA GLN A 17 6.18 -3.42 -19.88
C GLN A 17 7.54 -2.71 -19.92
N ILE A 18 7.84 -2.01 -21.02
CA ILE A 18 9.05 -1.19 -21.11
C ILE A 18 8.91 0.02 -20.15
N GLU A 19 7.76 0.66 -20.14
CA GLU A 19 7.48 1.75 -19.21
C GLU A 19 7.53 1.30 -17.75
N GLN A 20 7.03 0.12 -17.43
CA GLN A 20 7.15 -0.46 -16.09
C GLN A 20 8.61 -0.62 -15.67
N GLY A 21 9.47 -1.12 -16.56
CA GLY A 21 10.91 -1.23 -16.31
C GLY A 21 11.58 0.12 -16.08
N ARG A 22 11.25 1.13 -16.90
CA ARG A 22 11.72 2.51 -16.70
C ARG A 22 11.25 3.09 -15.35
N ASN A 23 9.99 2.89 -15.02
CA ASN A 23 9.42 3.38 -13.77
C ASN A 23 10.07 2.71 -12.55
N PHE A 24 10.39 1.42 -12.65
CA PHE A 24 11.13 0.72 -11.59
C PHE A 24 12.54 1.29 -11.42
N ASN A 25 13.26 1.53 -12.51
CA ASN A 25 14.57 2.17 -12.49
C ASN A 25 14.53 3.54 -11.78
N ASN A 26 13.56 4.38 -12.15
CA ASN A 26 13.34 5.68 -11.52
C ASN A 26 12.99 5.54 -10.03
N LYS A 27 12.22 4.50 -9.65
CA LYS A 27 11.86 4.24 -8.25
C LYS A 27 13.08 3.89 -7.41
N VAL A 28 13.98 3.03 -7.94
CA VAL A 28 15.25 2.67 -7.28
C VAL A 28 16.13 3.90 -7.08
N TRP A 29 16.28 4.72 -8.11
CA TRP A 29 17.02 5.97 -8.04
C TRP A 29 16.46 6.96 -7.02
N ASN A 30 15.15 7.15 -7.02
CA ASN A 30 14.49 8.07 -6.10
C ASN A 30 14.56 7.58 -4.64
N ALA A 31 14.45 6.28 -4.40
CA ALA A 31 14.63 5.70 -3.07
C ALA A 31 16.07 5.94 -2.56
N PHE A 32 17.07 5.76 -3.40
CA PHE A 32 18.46 6.06 -3.09
C PHE A 32 18.63 7.54 -2.69
N ARG A 33 18.15 8.47 -3.53
CA ARG A 33 18.24 9.91 -3.22
C ARG A 33 17.52 10.29 -1.92
N LEU A 34 16.40 9.64 -1.63
CA LEU A 34 15.69 9.88 -0.37
C LEU A 34 16.53 9.46 0.82
N VAL A 35 17.05 8.23 0.81
CA VAL A 35 17.80 7.65 1.94
C VAL A 35 19.14 8.37 2.16
N THR A 36 19.90 8.61 1.10
CA THR A 36 21.19 9.29 1.19
C THR A 36 21.07 10.79 1.48
N GLY A 37 19.89 11.37 1.24
CA GLY A 37 19.60 12.77 1.55
C GLY A 37 19.19 13.02 3.01
N TRP A 38 19.02 11.99 3.84
CA TRP A 38 18.70 12.18 5.25
C TRP A 38 19.92 12.67 6.06
N THR A 39 19.68 13.61 6.95
CA THR A 39 20.67 14.01 7.94
C THR A 39 20.62 13.03 9.10
N VAL A 40 21.77 12.45 9.46
CA VAL A 40 21.85 11.52 10.60
C VAL A 40 22.06 12.31 11.90
N ASP A 41 21.17 12.07 12.87
CA ASP A 41 21.32 12.55 14.23
C ASP A 41 21.80 11.38 15.11
N ALA A 42 23.09 11.39 15.43
CA ALA A 42 23.71 10.32 16.23
C ALA A 42 23.27 10.34 17.72
N ALA A 43 22.68 11.44 18.20
CA ALA A 43 22.17 11.57 19.55
C ALA A 43 20.69 11.20 19.68
N ALA A 44 19.96 11.14 18.56
CA ALA A 44 18.56 10.78 18.58
C ALA A 44 18.36 9.31 18.97
N GLN A 45 17.38 9.08 19.83
CA GLN A 45 16.91 7.72 20.13
C GLN A 45 16.07 7.19 18.99
N GLN A 46 16.17 5.88 18.75
CA GLN A 46 15.36 5.22 17.74
C GLN A 46 13.86 5.30 18.11
N PRO A 47 13.00 5.89 17.27
CA PRO A 47 11.56 5.89 17.51
C PRO A 47 10.99 4.46 17.49
N GLU A 48 10.00 4.19 18.35
CA GLU A 48 9.37 2.86 18.43
C GLU A 48 8.82 2.39 17.07
N ALA A 49 8.15 3.27 16.31
CA ALA A 49 7.68 2.96 14.97
C ALA A 49 8.82 2.52 14.03
N SER A 50 9.98 3.17 14.14
CA SER A 50 11.17 2.83 13.35
C SER A 50 11.75 1.48 13.77
N ALA A 51 11.84 1.22 15.09
CA ALA A 51 12.32 -0.06 15.60
C ALA A 51 11.46 -1.24 15.13
N VAL A 52 10.14 -1.09 15.20
CA VAL A 52 9.17 -2.09 14.72
C VAL A 52 9.29 -2.30 13.21
N ALA A 53 9.42 -1.23 12.43
CA ALA A 53 9.56 -1.31 10.98
C ALA A 53 10.89 -1.97 10.57
N VAL A 54 12.01 -1.67 11.28
CA VAL A 54 13.31 -2.32 11.05
C VAL A 54 13.22 -3.81 11.35
N LYS A 55 12.63 -4.19 12.49
CA LYS A 55 12.41 -5.61 12.86
C LYS A 55 11.59 -6.33 11.81
N TRP A 56 10.49 -5.72 11.35
CA TRP A 56 9.65 -6.31 10.31
C TRP A 56 10.41 -6.50 9.01
N PHE A 57 11.11 -5.46 8.55
CA PHE A 57 11.76 -5.52 7.24
C PHE A 57 12.95 -6.50 7.23
N ASP A 58 13.71 -6.66 8.31
CA ASP A 58 14.78 -7.67 8.42
C ASP A 58 14.22 -9.10 8.31
N ASN A 59 13.10 -9.36 8.99
CA ASN A 59 12.40 -10.66 8.87
C ASN A 59 11.85 -10.88 7.45
N LYS A 60 11.20 -9.87 6.86
CA LYS A 60 10.63 -9.93 5.50
C LYS A 60 11.72 -10.11 4.45
N LEU A 61 12.86 -9.45 4.59
CA LEU A 61 14.03 -9.60 3.72
C LEU A 61 14.49 -11.06 3.68
N SER A 62 14.61 -11.69 4.83
CA SER A 62 15.02 -13.09 4.92
C SER A 62 14.01 -14.04 4.24
N LEU A 63 12.73 -13.86 4.47
CA LEU A 63 11.66 -14.60 3.80
C LEU A 63 11.74 -14.42 2.26
N VAL A 64 11.94 -13.20 1.79
CA VAL A 64 12.00 -12.91 0.35
C VAL A 64 13.27 -13.51 -0.27
N ILE A 65 14.42 -13.48 0.42
CA ILE A 65 15.65 -14.14 -0.05
C ILE A 65 15.42 -15.63 -0.23
N GLU A 66 14.77 -16.32 0.72
CA GLU A 66 14.41 -17.74 0.57
C GLU A 66 13.49 -17.97 -0.62
N THR A 67 12.45 -17.15 -0.77
CA THR A 67 11.49 -17.23 -1.88
C THR A 67 12.18 -17.07 -3.23
N VAL A 68 13.07 -16.09 -3.35
CA VAL A 68 13.84 -15.82 -4.57
C VAL A 68 14.80 -16.98 -4.88
N ASN A 69 15.49 -17.51 -3.86
CA ASN A 69 16.37 -18.67 -4.01
C ASN A 69 15.60 -19.93 -4.45
N ASP A 70 14.40 -20.16 -3.90
CA ASP A 70 13.54 -21.26 -4.33
C ASP A 70 13.13 -21.10 -5.80
N HIS A 71 12.73 -19.91 -6.23
CA HIS A 71 12.40 -19.64 -7.62
C HIS A 71 13.61 -19.86 -8.54
N PHE A 72 14.79 -19.35 -8.19
CA PHE A 72 15.99 -19.58 -8.98
C PHE A 72 16.38 -21.06 -9.06
N SER A 73 16.26 -21.81 -7.96
CA SER A 73 16.55 -23.25 -7.95
C SER A 73 15.63 -24.05 -8.88
N LYS A 74 14.43 -23.54 -9.13
CA LYS A 74 13.40 -24.11 -10.01
C LYS A 74 13.41 -23.48 -11.42
N PHE A 75 14.39 -22.66 -11.74
CA PHE A 75 14.49 -21.93 -13.01
C PHE A 75 13.29 -20.99 -13.31
N ARG A 76 12.58 -20.55 -12.27
CA ARG A 76 11.45 -19.62 -12.36
C ARG A 76 11.95 -18.17 -12.28
N ILE A 77 12.67 -17.75 -13.29
CA ILE A 77 13.34 -16.43 -13.29
C ILE A 77 12.34 -15.28 -13.18
N SER A 78 11.23 -15.38 -13.91
CA SER A 78 10.17 -14.34 -13.89
C SER A 78 9.54 -14.20 -12.51
N ASP A 79 9.30 -15.31 -11.81
CA ASP A 79 8.71 -15.30 -10.46
C ASP A 79 9.72 -14.71 -9.45
N ALA A 80 11.00 -15.06 -9.55
CA ALA A 80 12.05 -14.47 -8.73
C ALA A 80 12.13 -12.95 -8.93
N LEU A 81 12.07 -12.50 -10.18
CA LEU A 81 12.10 -11.08 -10.52
C LEU A 81 10.89 -10.34 -9.97
N MET A 82 9.69 -10.91 -10.11
CA MET A 82 8.47 -10.32 -9.58
C MET A 82 8.46 -10.27 -8.04
N ALA A 83 9.05 -11.26 -7.37
CA ALA A 83 9.22 -11.22 -5.92
C ALA A 83 10.14 -10.06 -5.49
N ILE A 84 11.28 -9.88 -6.16
CA ILE A 84 12.21 -8.76 -5.91
C ILE A 84 11.52 -7.42 -6.20
N TYR A 85 10.80 -7.31 -7.34
CA TYR A 85 10.09 -6.10 -7.75
C TYR A 85 9.07 -5.68 -6.68
N LYS A 86 8.18 -6.60 -6.26
CA LYS A 86 7.17 -6.32 -5.24
C LYS A 86 7.80 -5.95 -3.91
N PHE A 87 8.81 -6.69 -3.48
CA PHE A 87 9.50 -6.42 -2.23
C PHE A 87 10.14 -5.03 -2.21
N PHE A 88 10.76 -4.61 -3.32
CA PHE A 88 11.32 -3.27 -3.41
C PHE A 88 10.24 -2.18 -3.50
N TRP A 89 9.25 -2.37 -4.38
CA TRP A 89 8.25 -1.35 -4.65
C TRP A 89 7.25 -1.18 -3.51
N ASP A 90 6.68 -2.29 -3.07
CA ASP A 90 5.61 -2.29 -2.08
C ASP A 90 6.18 -2.30 -0.66
N ASP A 91 6.98 -3.31 -0.29
CA ASP A 91 7.42 -3.46 1.09
C ASP A 91 8.46 -2.39 1.49
N PHE A 92 9.51 -2.20 0.67
CA PHE A 92 10.56 -1.24 1.00
C PHE A 92 10.09 0.21 0.80
N CYS A 93 9.63 0.57 -0.40
CA CYS A 93 9.32 1.97 -0.69
C CYS A 93 7.99 2.45 -0.13
N ALA A 94 6.91 1.62 -0.20
CA ALA A 94 5.59 2.10 0.21
C ALA A 94 5.34 1.94 1.71
N TRP A 95 5.97 0.96 2.37
CA TRP A 95 5.77 0.73 3.79
C TRP A 95 6.98 1.07 4.63
N TYR A 96 8.13 0.43 4.41
CA TYR A 96 9.30 0.58 5.26
C TYR A 96 9.82 2.02 5.28
N LEU A 97 10.12 2.59 4.11
CA LEU A 97 10.65 3.96 4.05
C LEU A 97 9.67 4.99 4.64
N GLU A 98 8.36 4.81 4.43
CA GLU A 98 7.36 5.69 5.04
C GLU A 98 7.32 5.56 6.57
N ALA A 99 7.50 4.33 7.09
CA ALA A 99 7.51 4.09 8.53
C ALA A 99 8.76 4.66 9.21
N VAL A 100 9.92 4.66 8.53
CA VAL A 100 11.19 5.10 9.14
C VAL A 100 11.56 6.54 8.83
N LYS A 101 11.07 7.12 7.74
CA LYS A 101 11.46 8.49 7.35
C LYS A 101 11.26 9.48 8.49
N PRO A 102 12.24 10.38 8.72
CA PRO A 102 12.12 11.42 9.74
C PRO A 102 11.04 12.44 9.37
N ALA A 103 10.56 13.19 10.36
CA ALA A 103 9.70 14.35 10.10
C ALA A 103 10.46 15.39 9.26
N TYR A 104 9.72 16.23 8.55
CA TYR A 104 10.33 17.25 7.70
C TYR A 104 11.23 18.18 8.54
N GLY A 105 12.48 18.32 8.10
CA GLY A 105 13.49 19.12 8.79
C GLY A 105 14.15 18.46 10.00
N ALA A 106 13.76 17.23 10.38
CA ALA A 106 14.40 16.47 11.45
C ALA A 106 15.46 15.50 10.90
N GLY A 107 16.43 15.14 11.75
CA GLY A 107 17.39 14.07 11.46
C GLY A 107 16.79 12.68 11.72
N ILE A 108 17.36 11.67 11.07
CA ILE A 108 17.07 10.26 11.36
C ILE A 108 18.06 9.75 12.43
N ASP A 109 17.60 8.92 13.35
CA ASP A 109 18.49 8.25 14.29
C ASP A 109 19.46 7.31 13.57
N LYS A 110 20.68 7.18 14.14
CA LYS A 110 21.76 6.40 13.52
C LYS A 110 21.40 4.92 13.37
N THR A 111 20.70 4.32 14.33
CA THR A 111 20.35 2.89 14.31
C THR A 111 19.42 2.57 13.14
N THR A 112 18.38 3.37 12.94
CA THR A 112 17.47 3.23 11.81
C THR A 112 18.15 3.52 10.47
N TYR A 113 19.02 4.54 10.43
CA TYR A 113 19.77 4.87 9.21
C TYR A 113 20.69 3.73 8.78
N ASP A 114 21.51 3.21 9.71
CA ASP A 114 22.46 2.12 9.42
C ASP A 114 21.71 0.86 8.97
N ALA A 115 20.59 0.51 9.61
CA ALA A 115 19.72 -0.60 9.18
C ALA A 115 19.18 -0.37 7.77
N THR A 116 18.71 0.84 7.47
CA THR A 116 18.17 1.19 6.14
C THR A 116 19.23 1.08 5.06
N ILE A 117 20.45 1.55 5.31
CA ILE A 117 21.59 1.41 4.40
C ILE A 117 21.92 -0.07 4.18
N GLY A 118 21.91 -0.89 5.24
CA GLY A 118 22.12 -2.34 5.13
C GLY A 118 21.07 -3.04 4.30
N PHE A 119 19.80 -2.67 4.45
CA PHE A 119 18.70 -3.20 3.64
C PHE A 119 18.82 -2.76 2.18
N PHE A 120 19.18 -1.50 1.96
CA PHE A 120 19.35 -0.99 0.60
C PHE A 120 20.52 -1.69 -0.12
N ASP A 121 21.65 -1.93 0.57
CA ASP A 121 22.76 -2.73 0.07
C ASP A 121 22.33 -4.14 -0.34
N ALA A 122 21.56 -4.82 0.52
CA ALA A 122 21.02 -6.15 0.21
C ALA A 122 20.09 -6.12 -1.02
N LEU A 123 19.19 -5.14 -1.10
CA LEU A 123 18.28 -4.96 -2.23
C LEU A 123 19.04 -4.67 -3.54
N LEU A 124 20.06 -3.81 -3.52
CA LEU A 124 20.89 -3.57 -4.70
C LEU A 124 21.57 -4.85 -5.19
N LYS A 125 22.08 -5.67 -4.26
CA LYS A 125 22.70 -6.97 -4.61
C LYS A 125 21.69 -7.96 -5.19
N MET A 126 20.46 -7.95 -4.70
CA MET A 126 19.37 -8.78 -5.26
C MET A 126 18.95 -8.34 -6.67
N ILE A 127 18.95 -7.03 -6.92
CA ILE A 127 18.57 -6.44 -8.22
C ILE A 127 19.72 -6.50 -9.24
N HIS A 128 20.97 -6.52 -8.79
CA HIS A 128 22.15 -6.37 -9.62
C HIS A 128 22.23 -7.33 -10.82
N PRO A 129 21.91 -8.64 -10.71
CA PRO A 129 21.93 -9.55 -11.84
C PRO A 129 21.01 -9.15 -13.00
N ILE A 130 20.03 -8.29 -12.74
CA ILE A 130 18.98 -7.88 -13.66
C ILE A 130 19.23 -6.46 -14.18
N MET A 131 19.74 -5.58 -13.32
CA MET A 131 19.97 -4.17 -13.59
C MET A 131 21.38 -3.73 -13.16
N PRO A 132 22.43 -4.26 -13.81
CA PRO A 132 23.82 -4.15 -13.33
C PRO A 132 24.35 -2.70 -13.29
N PHE A 133 23.96 -1.87 -14.26
CA PHE A 133 24.55 -0.52 -14.36
C PHE A 133 24.06 0.42 -13.26
N ILE A 134 22.74 0.52 -13.05
CA ILE A 134 22.21 1.42 -12.02
C ILE A 134 22.60 0.94 -10.63
N THR A 135 22.56 -0.37 -10.37
CA THR A 135 22.88 -0.90 -9.04
C THR A 135 24.35 -0.72 -8.70
N GLU A 136 25.27 -0.85 -9.65
CA GLU A 136 26.67 -0.51 -9.46
C GLU A 136 26.85 0.98 -9.15
N GLU A 137 26.24 1.85 -9.95
CA GLU A 137 26.31 3.31 -9.74
C GLU A 137 25.83 3.71 -8.35
N LEU A 138 24.66 3.22 -7.93
CA LEU A 138 24.13 3.52 -6.62
C LEU A 138 24.96 2.94 -5.48
N TRP A 139 25.45 1.71 -5.65
CA TRP A 139 26.25 1.03 -4.66
C TRP A 139 27.59 1.73 -4.41
N GLN A 140 28.23 2.22 -5.48
CA GLN A 140 29.47 3.02 -5.40
C GLN A 140 29.25 4.35 -4.67
N ASN A 141 28.09 4.99 -4.88
CA ASN A 141 27.75 6.28 -4.28
C ASN A 141 27.14 6.17 -2.86
N MET A 142 26.88 4.95 -2.38
CA MET A 142 26.25 4.73 -1.07
C MET A 142 27.25 4.77 0.09
N ALA A 143 28.51 4.45 -0.17
CA ALA A 143 29.61 4.49 0.80
C ALA A 143 30.95 4.63 0.08
N GLU A 144 31.99 5.06 0.80
CA GLU A 144 33.35 5.04 0.27
C GLU A 144 33.79 3.61 -0.06
N ARG A 145 34.32 3.41 -1.25
CA ARG A 145 34.79 2.12 -1.76
C ARG A 145 36.29 2.15 -2.05
N LYS A 146 36.94 1.02 -1.91
CA LYS A 146 38.32 0.86 -2.34
C LYS A 146 38.41 0.82 -3.85
N ALA A 147 39.53 1.24 -4.41
CA ALA A 147 39.77 1.17 -5.85
C ALA A 147 39.63 -0.28 -6.37
N GLY A 148 38.77 -0.47 -7.38
CA GLY A 148 38.44 -1.78 -7.96
C GLY A 148 37.39 -2.60 -7.19
N GLU A 149 36.85 -2.08 -6.10
CA GLU A 149 35.72 -2.71 -5.43
C GLU A 149 34.45 -2.49 -6.25
N THR A 150 33.69 -3.56 -6.50
CA THR A 150 32.46 -3.56 -7.29
C THR A 150 31.41 -4.46 -6.65
N ILE A 151 30.12 -4.11 -6.82
CA ILE A 151 29.01 -4.91 -6.36
C ILE A 151 29.00 -6.31 -7.02
N MET A 152 29.54 -6.45 -8.24
CA MET A 152 29.64 -7.73 -8.95
C MET A 152 30.41 -8.80 -8.16
N ASN A 153 31.40 -8.39 -7.37
CA ASN A 153 32.22 -9.30 -6.57
C ASN A 153 31.67 -9.51 -5.16
N GLN A 154 30.54 -8.92 -4.84
CA GLN A 154 29.91 -9.05 -3.52
C GLN A 154 29.09 -10.33 -3.44
N ARG A 155 29.01 -10.89 -2.23
CA ARG A 155 28.17 -12.06 -1.99
C ARG A 155 26.69 -11.68 -2.07
N TYR A 156 25.91 -12.53 -2.73
CA TYR A 156 24.46 -12.42 -2.72
C TYR A 156 23.91 -12.56 -1.28
N PRO A 157 22.90 -11.78 -0.87
CA PRO A 157 22.36 -11.83 0.48
C PRO A 157 21.88 -13.24 0.84
N GLN A 158 22.11 -13.63 2.09
CA GLN A 158 21.70 -14.92 2.62
C GLN A 158 20.54 -14.72 3.59
N ALA A 159 19.53 -15.61 3.52
CA ALA A 159 18.45 -15.63 4.47
C ALA A 159 18.96 -15.98 5.89
N LYS A 160 18.42 -15.34 6.88
CA LYS A 160 18.60 -15.63 8.30
C LYS A 160 17.30 -16.25 8.83
N PRO A 161 17.31 -16.92 9.99
CA PRO A 161 16.09 -17.27 10.69
C PRO A 161 15.19 -16.03 10.86
N TYR A 162 13.91 -16.17 10.61
CA TYR A 162 12.96 -15.06 10.68
C TYR A 162 11.66 -15.48 11.38
N ASP A 163 10.95 -14.50 11.90
CA ASP A 163 9.68 -14.65 12.60
C ASP A 163 8.51 -14.43 11.60
N ALA A 164 7.95 -15.53 11.11
CA ALA A 164 6.83 -15.50 10.16
C ALA A 164 5.53 -14.98 10.80
N GLU A 165 5.35 -15.20 12.12
CA GLU A 165 4.17 -14.71 12.85
C GLU A 165 4.23 -13.18 12.97
N PHE A 166 5.41 -12.63 13.25
CA PHE A 166 5.60 -11.18 13.29
C PHE A 166 5.40 -10.52 11.91
N ILE A 167 5.87 -11.17 10.82
CA ILE A 167 5.61 -10.69 9.46
C ILE A 167 4.09 -10.63 9.22
N ALA A 168 3.36 -11.70 9.53
CA ALA A 168 1.92 -11.77 9.37
C ALA A 168 1.16 -10.78 10.30
N ALA A 169 1.68 -10.53 11.50
CA ALA A 169 1.13 -9.52 12.40
C ALA A 169 1.31 -8.10 11.84
N PHE A 170 2.45 -7.79 11.25
CA PHE A 170 2.68 -6.47 10.63
C PHE A 170 1.72 -6.18 9.48
N GLU A 171 1.26 -7.19 8.76
CA GLU A 171 0.24 -7.04 7.73
C GLU A 171 -1.09 -6.50 8.31
N MET A 172 -1.43 -6.85 9.58
CA MET A 172 -2.59 -6.24 10.25
C MET A 172 -2.41 -4.74 10.45
N ALA A 173 -1.19 -4.28 10.76
CA ALA A 173 -0.92 -2.83 10.85
C ALA A 173 -1.08 -2.15 9.48
N CYS A 174 -0.62 -2.78 8.41
CA CYS A 174 -0.82 -2.29 7.04
C CYS A 174 -2.30 -2.21 6.67
N GLU A 175 -3.09 -3.24 7.02
CA GLU A 175 -4.55 -3.26 6.81
C GLU A 175 -5.24 -2.14 7.60
N ALA A 176 -4.86 -1.90 8.85
CA ALA A 176 -5.38 -0.82 9.67
C ALA A 176 -5.09 0.56 9.06
N VAL A 177 -3.84 0.78 8.65
CA VAL A 177 -3.44 2.02 7.96
C VAL A 177 -4.21 2.22 6.66
N ALA A 178 -4.38 1.16 5.87
CA ALA A 178 -5.14 1.20 4.62
C ALA A 178 -6.62 1.53 4.88
N GLY A 179 -7.22 0.96 5.93
CA GLY A 179 -8.60 1.25 6.34
C GLY A 179 -8.80 2.73 6.68
N VAL A 180 -7.91 3.31 7.48
CA VAL A 180 -7.96 4.75 7.82
C VAL A 180 -7.75 5.62 6.57
N ARG A 181 -6.81 5.27 5.68
CA ARG A 181 -6.57 6.01 4.42
C ARG A 181 -7.79 5.97 3.51
N ASN A 182 -8.49 4.84 3.42
CA ASN A 182 -9.73 4.70 2.65
C ASN A 182 -10.85 5.59 3.23
N ILE A 183 -10.98 5.66 4.56
CA ILE A 183 -11.93 6.59 5.20
C ILE A 183 -11.58 8.04 4.86
N ARG A 184 -10.30 8.44 4.98
CA ARG A 184 -9.87 9.79 4.59
C ARG A 184 -10.23 10.11 3.15
N GLN A 185 -9.96 9.20 2.23
CA GLN A 185 -10.26 9.39 0.81
C GLN A 185 -11.77 9.51 0.57
N SER A 186 -12.57 8.60 1.15
CA SER A 186 -14.03 8.59 0.97
C SER A 186 -14.72 9.83 1.57
N LYS A 187 -14.15 10.39 2.64
CA LYS A 187 -14.66 11.57 3.34
C LYS A 187 -13.92 12.86 2.99
N ASN A 188 -12.99 12.82 2.04
CA ASN A 188 -12.17 13.95 1.59
C ASN A 188 -11.44 14.66 2.75
N LEU A 189 -10.96 13.87 3.74
CA LEU A 189 -10.23 14.38 4.90
C LEU A 189 -8.74 14.55 4.58
N SER A 190 -8.14 15.63 5.10
CA SER A 190 -6.72 15.90 4.89
C SER A 190 -5.84 14.82 5.55
N PRO A 191 -4.78 14.35 4.88
CA PRO A 191 -3.77 13.47 5.52
C PRO A 191 -3.04 14.14 6.69
N ARG A 192 -3.04 15.48 6.78
CA ARG A 192 -2.38 16.25 7.84
C ARG A 192 -3.20 16.34 9.12
N GLU A 193 -4.50 16.13 9.02
CA GLU A 193 -5.41 16.14 10.16
C GLU A 193 -5.25 14.86 10.96
N SER A 194 -5.10 14.94 12.28
CA SER A 194 -5.05 13.76 13.13
C SER A 194 -6.46 13.23 13.36
N LEU A 195 -6.66 11.93 13.22
CA LEU A 195 -7.94 11.27 13.50
C LEU A 195 -7.82 10.40 14.75
N ASP A 196 -8.96 10.16 15.40
CA ASP A 196 -9.03 9.15 16.45
C ASP A 196 -9.33 7.78 15.83
N LEU A 197 -8.56 6.77 16.22
CA LEU A 197 -8.79 5.38 15.87
C LEU A 197 -9.15 4.62 17.13
N LYS A 198 -10.37 4.12 17.21
CA LYS A 198 -10.85 3.32 18.34
C LYS A 198 -10.86 1.84 17.94
N ILE A 199 -10.26 1.01 18.79
CA ILE A 199 -10.05 -0.41 18.51
C ILE A 199 -10.90 -1.23 19.49
N LYS A 200 -11.64 -2.20 18.94
CA LYS A 200 -12.40 -3.19 19.71
C LYS A 200 -11.93 -4.59 19.32
N GLY A 201 -11.25 -5.23 20.24
CA GLY A 201 -10.66 -6.55 20.05
C GLY A 201 -9.16 -6.56 20.29
N ALA A 202 -8.54 -7.72 20.13
CA ALA A 202 -7.12 -7.90 20.37
C ALA A 202 -6.28 -7.46 19.15
N PHE A 203 -5.65 -6.30 19.26
CA PHE A 203 -4.67 -5.83 18.29
C PHE A 203 -3.28 -5.81 18.92
N PRO A 204 -2.21 -6.27 18.24
CA PRO A 204 -0.86 -6.33 18.81
C PRO A 204 -0.35 -4.93 19.20
N ALA A 205 -0.14 -4.71 20.49
CA ALA A 205 0.26 -3.39 21.01
C ALA A 205 1.60 -2.91 20.43
N GLU A 206 2.54 -3.83 20.17
CA GLU A 206 3.84 -3.50 19.55
C GLU A 206 3.72 -2.86 18.15
N LEU A 207 2.61 -3.06 17.44
CA LEU A 207 2.38 -2.51 16.09
C LEU A 207 1.71 -1.13 16.11
N LEU A 208 1.14 -0.71 17.24
CA LEU A 208 0.45 0.58 17.36
C LEU A 208 1.30 1.78 16.96
N PRO A 209 2.60 1.86 17.32
CA PRO A 209 3.44 2.99 16.91
C PRO A 209 3.51 3.18 15.40
N VAL A 210 3.52 2.07 14.64
CA VAL A 210 3.52 2.10 13.16
C VAL A 210 2.18 2.61 12.63
N VAL A 211 1.06 2.13 13.19
CA VAL A 211 -0.28 2.58 12.80
C VAL A 211 -0.44 4.08 13.09
N VAL A 212 -0.06 4.53 14.29
CA VAL A 212 -0.09 5.95 14.69
C VAL A 212 0.68 6.80 13.70
N LYS A 213 1.91 6.43 13.37
CA LYS A 213 2.76 7.19 12.46
C LYS A 213 2.22 7.22 11.03
N LEU A 214 1.88 6.05 10.46
CA LEU A 214 1.54 5.92 9.05
C LEU A 214 0.12 6.37 8.70
N ALA A 215 -0.82 6.25 9.66
CA ALA A 215 -2.19 6.69 9.48
C ALA A 215 -2.44 8.11 10.02
N ASN A 216 -1.48 8.70 10.75
CA ASN A 216 -1.63 9.97 11.47
C ASN A 216 -2.88 9.94 12.37
N VAL A 217 -2.90 9.01 13.33
CA VAL A 217 -4.02 8.80 14.24
C VAL A 217 -3.56 8.79 15.69
N THR A 218 -4.47 9.13 16.61
CA THR A 218 -4.39 8.72 18.01
C THR A 218 -5.14 7.41 18.17
N VAL A 219 -4.65 6.51 19.04
CA VAL A 219 -5.26 5.19 19.23
C VAL A 219 -5.84 5.10 20.64
N GLY A 220 -7.04 4.52 20.76
CA GLY A 220 -7.69 4.23 22.02
C GLY A 220 -8.63 3.04 21.91
N GLU A 221 -9.14 2.58 23.05
CA GLU A 221 -10.16 1.55 23.07
C GLU A 221 -11.53 2.11 22.61
N ALA A 222 -12.32 1.25 21.97
CA ALA A 222 -13.67 1.60 21.59
C ALA A 222 -14.59 1.48 22.80
N GLU A 223 -14.99 2.63 23.37
CA GLU A 223 -15.89 2.72 24.51
C GLU A 223 -17.17 3.45 24.12
N GLY A 224 -18.30 3.03 24.66
CA GLY A 224 -19.60 3.67 24.43
C GLY A 224 -20.22 3.38 23.07
N ASP A 225 -21.10 4.28 22.63
CA ASP A 225 -21.82 4.15 21.35
C ASP A 225 -20.94 4.63 20.18
N MET A 226 -20.60 3.70 19.28
CA MET A 226 -19.83 3.95 18.06
C MET A 226 -20.71 3.97 16.80
N SER A 227 -22.03 4.10 16.95
CA SER A 227 -22.98 4.03 15.81
C SER A 227 -22.75 5.12 14.76
N THR A 228 -22.21 6.28 15.15
CA THR A 228 -21.89 7.41 14.25
C THR A 228 -20.46 7.39 13.69
N ALA A 229 -19.62 6.47 14.18
CA ALA A 229 -18.25 6.33 13.70
C ALA A 229 -18.19 5.50 12.40
N GLN A 230 -17.23 5.83 11.53
CA GLN A 230 -16.93 4.98 10.38
C GLN A 230 -16.25 3.70 10.86
N ARG A 231 -16.87 2.55 10.56
CA ARG A 231 -16.40 1.23 10.95
C ARG A 231 -15.70 0.54 9.80
N PHE A 232 -14.61 -0.16 10.10
CA PHE A 232 -13.98 -1.12 9.21
C PHE A 232 -13.42 -2.29 10.01
N MET A 233 -13.10 -3.37 9.30
CA MET A 233 -12.57 -4.59 9.92
C MET A 233 -11.12 -4.79 9.51
N VAL A 234 -10.30 -5.19 10.47
CA VAL A 234 -8.96 -5.74 10.24
C VAL A 234 -8.97 -7.16 10.77
N ARG A 235 -9.13 -8.11 9.87
CA ARG A 235 -9.39 -9.53 10.22
C ARG A 235 -10.59 -9.65 11.16
N THR A 236 -10.36 -10.00 12.44
CA THR A 236 -11.41 -10.14 13.47
C THR A 236 -11.54 -8.93 14.39
N VAL A 237 -10.71 -7.89 14.17
CA VAL A 237 -10.68 -6.68 15.01
C VAL A 237 -11.57 -5.61 14.38
N GLU A 238 -12.50 -5.07 15.17
CA GLU A 238 -13.32 -3.93 14.75
C GLU A 238 -12.57 -2.63 15.02
N MET A 239 -12.54 -1.75 14.04
CA MET A 239 -11.94 -0.44 14.12
C MET A 239 -12.94 0.64 13.77
N PHE A 240 -12.91 1.74 14.51
CA PHE A 240 -13.84 2.85 14.38
C PHE A 240 -13.07 4.16 14.29
N VAL A 241 -13.49 5.02 13.37
CA VAL A 241 -13.00 6.40 13.25
C VAL A 241 -14.18 7.33 13.49
N PRO A 242 -14.28 7.96 14.68
CA PRO A 242 -15.27 8.99 14.95
C PRO A 242 -15.04 10.19 14.02
N LEU A 243 -16.09 10.66 13.36
CA LEU A 243 -16.01 11.78 12.43
C LEU A 243 -16.79 13.01 12.93
N THR A 244 -17.21 12.99 14.17
CA THR A 244 -17.99 14.07 14.79
C THR A 244 -17.19 15.37 14.80
N GLY A 245 -17.71 16.42 14.17
CA GLY A 245 -17.04 17.73 14.04
C GLY A 245 -15.99 17.83 12.95
N LEU A 246 -15.64 16.75 12.26
CA LEU A 246 -14.65 16.72 11.17
C LEU A 246 -15.29 16.81 9.79
N ILE A 247 -16.58 16.51 9.68
CA ILE A 247 -17.34 16.58 8.44
C ILE A 247 -18.30 17.76 8.54
N ASN A 248 -18.29 18.62 7.53
CA ASN A 248 -19.38 19.55 7.32
C ASN A 248 -20.61 18.74 6.87
N VAL A 249 -21.51 18.44 7.81
CA VAL A 249 -22.68 17.60 7.55
C VAL A 249 -23.52 18.14 6.38
N GLU A 250 -23.63 19.46 6.25
CA GLU A 250 -24.39 20.10 5.16
C GLU A 250 -23.72 19.84 3.78
N GLU A 251 -22.40 19.93 3.70
CA GLU A 251 -21.66 19.61 2.46
C GLU A 251 -21.74 18.11 2.10
N GLU A 252 -21.71 17.24 3.10
CA GLU A 252 -21.79 15.80 2.86
C GLU A 252 -23.22 15.41 2.43
N ILE A 253 -24.24 16.00 3.03
CA ILE A 253 -25.64 15.84 2.59
C ILE A 253 -25.79 16.32 1.15
N ALA A 254 -25.28 17.50 0.81
CA ALA A 254 -25.36 18.05 -0.55
C ALA A 254 -24.67 17.14 -1.59
N LYS A 255 -23.51 16.56 -1.25
CA LYS A 255 -22.80 15.59 -2.12
C LYS A 255 -23.60 14.31 -2.33
N LEU A 256 -24.13 13.74 -1.24
CA LEU A 256 -24.94 12.52 -1.31
C LEU A 256 -26.25 12.76 -2.07
N GLU A 257 -26.88 13.92 -1.93
CA GLU A 257 -28.07 14.29 -2.70
C GLU A 257 -27.76 14.44 -4.19
N ALA A 258 -26.62 15.04 -4.53
CA ALA A 258 -26.17 15.15 -5.92
C ALA A 258 -25.87 13.77 -6.54
N GLU A 259 -25.23 12.88 -5.79
CA GLU A 259 -24.92 11.52 -6.20
C GLU A 259 -26.21 10.68 -6.36
N LEU A 260 -27.16 10.82 -5.43
CA LEU A 260 -28.46 10.19 -5.50
C LEU A 260 -29.22 10.61 -6.78
N ALA A 261 -29.26 11.91 -7.07
CA ALA A 261 -29.89 12.44 -8.27
C ALA A 261 -29.20 11.94 -9.55
N TYR A 262 -27.89 11.81 -9.55
CA TYR A 262 -27.14 11.21 -10.68
C TYR A 262 -27.50 9.74 -10.88
N GLN A 263 -27.48 8.93 -9.80
CA GLN A 263 -27.79 7.50 -9.87
C GLN A 263 -29.25 7.24 -10.27
N GLN A 264 -30.19 8.08 -9.84
CA GLN A 264 -31.60 8.02 -10.27
C GLN A 264 -31.74 8.28 -11.77
N LYS A 265 -31.11 9.33 -12.29
CA LYS A 265 -31.11 9.62 -13.74
C LYS A 265 -30.46 8.49 -14.55
N PHE A 266 -29.38 7.92 -14.03
CA PHE A 266 -28.72 6.79 -14.69
C PHE A 266 -29.65 5.57 -14.71
N LEU A 267 -30.28 5.22 -13.59
CA LEU A 267 -31.25 4.14 -13.48
C LEU A 267 -32.41 4.32 -14.48
N ASP A 268 -32.97 5.53 -14.56
CA ASP A 268 -34.03 5.85 -15.52
C ASP A 268 -33.58 5.65 -16.97
N SER A 269 -32.34 6.00 -17.29
CA SER A 269 -31.78 5.79 -18.63
C SER A 269 -31.63 4.30 -18.97
N VAL A 270 -31.18 3.49 -18.00
CA VAL A 270 -31.05 2.03 -18.14
C VAL A 270 -32.42 1.39 -18.27
N ARG A 271 -33.39 1.77 -17.45
CA ARG A 271 -34.78 1.28 -17.53
C ARG A 271 -35.45 1.63 -18.85
N LYS A 272 -35.20 2.85 -19.36
CA LYS A 272 -35.71 3.26 -20.67
C LYS A 272 -35.14 2.40 -21.81
N LYS A 273 -33.91 1.95 -21.73
CA LYS A 273 -33.34 0.99 -22.68
C LYS A 273 -33.97 -0.38 -22.52
N LEU A 274 -34.12 -0.89 -21.30
CA LEU A 274 -34.71 -2.20 -21.03
C LEU A 274 -36.20 -2.27 -21.31
N SER A 275 -36.95 -1.15 -21.28
CA SER A 275 -38.36 -1.08 -21.67
C SER A 275 -38.57 -1.00 -23.18
N ASN A 276 -37.50 -0.81 -23.96
CA ASN A 276 -37.61 -0.84 -25.43
C ASN A 276 -37.63 -2.28 -25.93
N GLU A 277 -38.82 -2.77 -26.25
CA GLU A 277 -39.04 -4.14 -26.73
C GLU A 277 -38.17 -4.49 -27.94
N ARG A 278 -37.94 -3.54 -28.87
CA ARG A 278 -37.07 -3.74 -30.03
C ARG A 278 -35.61 -3.94 -29.64
N PHE A 279 -35.17 -3.25 -28.63
CA PHE A 279 -33.80 -3.42 -28.10
C PHE A 279 -33.67 -4.80 -27.45
N VAL A 280 -34.58 -5.16 -26.56
CA VAL A 280 -34.54 -6.44 -25.85
C VAL A 280 -34.68 -7.65 -26.78
N ALA A 281 -35.49 -7.53 -27.85
CA ALA A 281 -35.71 -8.62 -28.81
C ALA A 281 -34.55 -8.80 -29.80
N ASN A 282 -33.81 -7.73 -30.15
CA ASN A 282 -32.82 -7.78 -31.25
C ASN A 282 -31.36 -7.69 -30.73
N ALA A 283 -31.12 -7.27 -29.48
CA ALA A 283 -29.76 -7.19 -28.92
C ALA A 283 -29.26 -8.58 -28.49
N PRO A 284 -27.94 -8.86 -28.60
CA PRO A 284 -27.37 -10.08 -28.07
C PRO A 284 -27.68 -10.23 -26.57
N GLU A 285 -27.98 -11.46 -26.14
CA GLU A 285 -28.36 -11.77 -24.75
C GLU A 285 -27.32 -11.24 -23.72
N ALA A 286 -26.05 -11.31 -24.06
CA ALA A 286 -24.96 -10.76 -23.24
C ALA A 286 -25.10 -9.24 -23.01
N VAL A 287 -25.53 -8.47 -23.98
CA VAL A 287 -25.72 -7.02 -23.89
C VAL A 287 -26.92 -6.68 -22.99
N VAL A 288 -28.03 -7.43 -23.15
CA VAL A 288 -29.19 -7.28 -22.26
C VAL A 288 -28.86 -7.64 -20.82
N ALA A 289 -28.07 -8.70 -20.59
CA ALA A 289 -27.61 -9.10 -19.29
C ALA A 289 -26.73 -8.01 -18.61
N VAL A 290 -25.88 -7.35 -19.37
CA VAL A 290 -25.08 -6.22 -18.87
C VAL A 290 -25.96 -5.04 -18.44
N GLU A 291 -26.99 -4.68 -19.22
CA GLU A 291 -27.91 -3.59 -18.84
C GLU A 291 -28.75 -3.97 -17.60
N ARG A 292 -29.20 -5.22 -17.46
CA ARG A 292 -29.86 -5.70 -16.23
C ARG A 292 -28.95 -5.66 -15.01
N LYS A 293 -27.68 -6.00 -15.19
CA LYS A 293 -26.68 -5.88 -14.09
C LYS A 293 -26.49 -4.43 -13.69
N LYS A 294 -26.40 -3.50 -14.63
CA LYS A 294 -26.32 -2.06 -14.35
C LYS A 294 -27.54 -1.55 -13.58
N GLU A 295 -28.75 -2.07 -13.91
CA GLU A 295 -29.96 -1.74 -13.15
C GLU A 295 -29.87 -2.20 -11.69
N ALA A 296 -29.49 -3.45 -11.46
CA ALA A 296 -29.33 -4.01 -10.12
C ALA A 296 -28.25 -3.27 -9.30
N ASP A 297 -27.10 -2.99 -9.92
CA ASP A 297 -26.00 -2.25 -9.28
C ASP A 297 -26.43 -0.82 -8.91
N SER A 298 -27.22 -0.15 -9.77
CA SER A 298 -27.72 1.20 -9.51
C SER A 298 -28.78 1.22 -8.39
N LEU A 299 -29.67 0.24 -8.34
CA LEU A 299 -30.63 0.10 -7.25
C LEU A 299 -29.94 -0.08 -5.90
N SER A 300 -28.95 -0.98 -5.83
CA SER A 300 -28.18 -1.20 -4.60
C SER A 300 -27.43 0.07 -4.15
N LYS A 301 -26.87 0.84 -5.09
CA LYS A 301 -26.23 2.12 -4.79
C LYS A 301 -27.21 3.16 -4.27
N ILE A 302 -28.38 3.31 -4.89
CA ILE A 302 -29.43 4.23 -4.46
C ILE A 302 -29.90 3.90 -3.04
N GLU A 303 -30.09 2.62 -2.74
CA GLU A 303 -30.47 2.15 -1.40
C GLU A 303 -29.41 2.51 -0.36
N SER A 304 -28.13 2.25 -0.65
CA SER A 304 -26.99 2.58 0.20
C SER A 304 -26.86 4.10 0.44
N ILE A 305 -26.98 4.92 -0.61
CA ILE A 305 -26.91 6.39 -0.50
C ILE A 305 -28.09 6.93 0.33
N THR A 306 -29.29 6.38 0.11
CA THR A 306 -30.49 6.80 0.86
C THR A 306 -30.37 6.46 2.35
N ALA A 307 -29.84 5.27 2.68
CA ALA A 307 -29.56 4.89 4.06
C ALA A 307 -28.56 5.85 4.73
N SER A 308 -27.48 6.20 4.02
CA SER A 308 -26.47 7.15 4.48
C SER A 308 -27.05 8.56 4.71
N LEU A 309 -27.88 9.05 3.79
CA LEU A 309 -28.58 10.34 3.92
C LEU A 309 -29.51 10.38 5.13
N ASN A 310 -30.28 9.31 5.35
CA ASN A 310 -31.17 9.22 6.49
C ASN A 310 -30.39 9.20 7.82
N ALA A 311 -29.26 8.51 7.88
CA ALA A 311 -28.39 8.50 9.05
C ALA A 311 -27.81 9.89 9.38
N LEU A 312 -27.42 10.66 8.33
CA LEU A 312 -26.87 12.02 8.52
C LEU A 312 -27.94 13.08 8.87
N LYS A 313 -29.17 12.93 8.35
CA LYS A 313 -30.27 13.88 8.64
C LYS A 313 -30.94 13.65 10.00
N ASN A 314 -30.77 12.46 10.58
CA ASN A 314 -31.38 12.11 11.90
C ASN A 314 -30.39 12.32 13.06
N ASN A 315 -29.16 12.75 12.81
CA ASN A 315 -28.16 13.18 13.79
C ASN A 315 -28.05 14.72 13.80
#